data_f80e52b23ae07bc2951e476ffd983bda
#
_entry.id   f80e52b23ae07bc2951e476ffd983bda
#
_cell.length_a   1.000
_cell.length_b   1.000
_cell.length_c   1.000
_cell.angle_alpha   90.00
_cell.angle_beta   90.00
_cell.angle_gamma   90.00
#
_symmetry.space_group_name_H-M   'P 1'
#
loop_
_entity.id
_entity.type
_entity.pdbx_description
1 polymer ?
#
loop_
_entity_poly.entity_id
_entity_poly.type
_entity_poly.pdbx_seq_one_letter_code
_entity_poly.pdbx_strand_id
1 'polypeptide(L)'
;MGSIYLIRHGQASFGADDYDVLSPTGIRQAEILGQHLAELGIRFDRCLSGDLRRQQHTANSALEQFAAAGLPVPILETDSAFNEFDADAVIRALLPAMLPDEPEALDILRNAAQNRAEFQRIFALIIERWLAGTYDTPGLESWPGFVERVQAGLNRILEQADNTQKIAVFTSGGTITALLHLITHMPAKQ
;
A
#
# COMPACT_ATOMS: atom_id res chain seq x y z
N MET A 1 9.23 3.84 24.42
CA MET A 1 9.79 3.15 23.24
C MET A 1 8.99 3.58 22.03
N GLY A 2 9.65 4.13 21.02
CA GLY A 2 9.02 4.59 19.78
C GLY A 2 8.42 3.42 18.99
N SER A 3 7.44 3.73 18.15
CA SER A 3 6.75 2.73 17.33
C SER A 3 6.31 3.33 16.00
N ILE A 4 6.45 2.57 14.93
CA ILE A 4 5.89 2.89 13.62
C ILE A 4 4.72 1.94 13.36
N TYR A 5 3.55 2.50 13.15
CA TYR A 5 2.32 1.77 12.81
C TYR A 5 2.14 1.80 11.30
N LEU A 6 2.28 0.65 10.67
CA LEU A 6 2.04 0.49 9.23
C LEU A 6 0.57 0.16 9.02
N ILE A 7 -0.16 1.03 8.36
CA ILE A 7 -1.60 0.93 8.18
C ILE A 7 -1.90 0.84 6.69
N ARG A 8 -2.49 -0.30 6.29
CA ARG A 8 -2.96 -0.47 4.92
C ARG A 8 -4.25 0.33 4.72
N HIS A 9 -4.37 0.97 3.55
CA HIS A 9 -5.60 1.65 3.16
C HIS A 9 -6.83 0.72 3.19
N GLY A 10 -8.00 1.30 3.45
CA GLY A 10 -9.29 0.62 3.38
C GLY A 10 -9.57 0.07 1.97
N GLN A 11 -10.63 -0.71 1.83
CA GLN A 11 -11.00 -1.29 0.55
C GLN A 11 -11.15 -0.22 -0.52
N ALA A 12 -10.37 -0.33 -1.60
CA ALA A 12 -10.50 0.51 -2.78
C ALA A 12 -11.71 0.06 -3.64
N SER A 13 -12.17 0.93 -4.53
CA SER A 13 -13.30 0.70 -5.43
C SER A 13 -12.89 -0.21 -6.60
N PHE A 14 -12.66 -1.49 -6.32
CA PHE A 14 -12.23 -2.48 -7.30
C PHE A 14 -13.29 -2.67 -8.39
N GLY A 15 -12.88 -2.51 -9.66
CA GLY A 15 -13.75 -2.62 -10.83
C GLY A 15 -14.54 -1.34 -11.16
N ALA A 16 -14.32 -0.22 -10.45
CA ALA A 16 -14.78 1.10 -10.84
C ALA A 16 -13.80 1.77 -11.81
N ASP A 17 -14.26 2.81 -12.52
CA ASP A 17 -13.44 3.60 -13.43
C ASP A 17 -12.25 4.26 -12.72
N ASP A 18 -12.40 4.59 -11.45
CA ASP A 18 -11.35 5.15 -10.59
C ASP A 18 -11.08 4.22 -9.41
N TYR A 19 -10.03 3.43 -9.54
CA TYR A 19 -9.57 2.52 -8.48
C TYR A 19 -8.98 3.27 -7.28
N ASP A 20 -8.45 4.48 -7.47
CA ASP A 20 -7.76 5.21 -6.39
C ASP A 20 -8.72 5.91 -5.40
N VAL A 21 -9.95 5.43 -5.30
CA VAL A 21 -10.96 5.88 -4.33
C VAL A 21 -11.33 4.75 -3.40
N LEU A 22 -11.59 5.06 -2.14
CA LEU A 22 -12.16 4.09 -1.21
C LEU A 22 -13.62 3.77 -1.59
N SER A 23 -13.98 2.49 -1.47
CA SER A 23 -15.38 2.09 -1.46
C SER A 23 -16.08 2.55 -0.16
N PRO A 24 -17.42 2.57 -0.10
CA PRO A 24 -18.13 2.83 1.16
C PRO A 24 -17.67 1.89 2.30
N THR A 25 -17.37 0.64 1.97
CA THR A 25 -16.80 -0.33 2.94
C THR A 25 -15.41 0.11 3.39
N GLY A 26 -14.57 0.60 2.47
CA GLY A 26 -13.22 1.08 2.81
C GLY A 26 -13.23 2.29 3.72
N ILE A 27 -14.16 3.23 3.52
CA ILE A 27 -14.36 4.38 4.41
C ILE A 27 -14.75 3.86 5.80
N ARG A 28 -15.73 2.96 5.88
CA ARG A 28 -16.16 2.39 7.16
C ARG A 28 -15.06 1.63 7.89
N GLN A 29 -14.19 0.92 7.15
CA GLN A 29 -13.01 0.27 7.72
C GLN A 29 -12.06 1.28 8.35
N ALA A 30 -11.81 2.40 7.69
CA ALA A 30 -10.94 3.48 8.20
C ALA A 30 -11.52 4.14 9.45
N GLU A 31 -12.83 4.41 9.47
CA GLU A 31 -13.54 4.93 10.64
C GLU A 31 -13.43 3.98 11.84
N ILE A 32 -13.73 2.68 11.64
CA ILE A 32 -13.63 1.67 12.70
C ILE A 32 -12.22 1.57 13.26
N LEU A 33 -11.21 1.60 12.38
CA LEU A 33 -9.81 1.61 12.80
C LEU A 33 -9.51 2.84 13.67
N GLY A 34 -9.90 4.03 13.22
CA GLY A 34 -9.70 5.27 13.97
C GLY A 34 -10.36 5.24 15.34
N GLN A 35 -11.63 4.80 15.42
CA GLN A 35 -12.36 4.62 16.67
C GLN A 35 -11.63 3.67 17.61
N HIS A 36 -11.23 2.49 17.10
CA HIS A 36 -10.53 1.48 17.91
C HIS A 36 -9.19 1.98 18.46
N LEU A 37 -8.39 2.65 17.63
CA LEU A 37 -7.11 3.22 18.07
C LEU A 37 -7.31 4.31 19.11
N ALA A 38 -8.35 5.15 18.97
CA ALA A 38 -8.71 6.17 19.94
C ALA A 38 -9.17 5.56 21.28
N GLU A 39 -10.00 4.51 21.26
CA GLU A 39 -10.44 3.76 22.44
C GLU A 39 -9.26 3.12 23.20
N LEU A 40 -8.24 2.64 22.47
CA LEU A 40 -6.99 2.14 23.08
C LEU A 40 -6.10 3.23 23.65
N GLY A 41 -6.49 4.51 23.54
CA GLY A 41 -5.71 5.65 24.00
C GLY A 41 -4.40 5.86 23.23
N ILE A 42 -4.31 5.32 22.00
CA ILE A 42 -3.15 5.54 21.15
C ILE A 42 -3.15 6.98 20.67
N ARG A 43 -2.00 7.62 20.79
CA ARG A 43 -1.77 9.00 20.30
C ARG A 43 -0.58 8.96 19.38
N PHE A 44 -0.77 9.49 18.17
CA PHE A 44 0.32 9.63 17.21
C PHE A 44 0.96 11.00 17.35
N ASP A 45 2.29 11.03 17.32
CA ASP A 45 3.08 12.26 17.29
C ASP A 45 3.19 12.77 15.84
N ARG A 46 3.23 11.86 14.87
CA ARG A 46 3.24 12.16 13.44
C ARG A 46 2.36 11.17 12.68
N CYS A 47 1.77 11.64 11.60
CA CYS A 47 1.03 10.82 10.64
C CYS A 47 1.51 11.10 9.23
N LEU A 48 1.84 10.05 8.49
CA LEU A 48 2.27 10.13 7.11
C LEU A 48 1.36 9.28 6.22
N SER A 49 1.25 9.65 4.96
CA SER A 49 0.68 8.79 3.91
C SER A 49 1.51 8.90 2.63
N GLY A 50 1.32 7.94 1.72
CA GLY A 50 1.69 8.18 0.33
C GLY A 50 0.74 9.20 -0.32
N ASP A 51 1.00 9.54 -1.60
CA ASP A 51 0.21 10.52 -2.36
C ASP A 51 -1.09 9.94 -2.92
N LEU A 52 -1.28 8.62 -2.87
CA LEU A 52 -2.45 7.96 -3.43
C LEU A 52 -3.71 8.35 -2.65
N ARG A 53 -4.79 8.71 -3.37
CA ARG A 53 -6.03 9.21 -2.77
C ARG A 53 -6.63 8.23 -1.76
N ARG A 54 -6.60 6.92 -2.04
CA ARG A 54 -7.07 5.88 -1.11
C ARG A 54 -6.27 5.82 0.19
N GLN A 55 -4.96 6.13 0.16
CA GLN A 55 -4.11 6.20 1.35
C GLN A 55 -4.45 7.43 2.19
N GLN A 56 -4.50 8.60 1.55
CA GLN A 56 -4.85 9.85 2.22
C GLN A 56 -6.29 9.84 2.78
N HIS A 57 -7.24 9.29 2.01
CA HIS A 57 -8.63 9.17 2.47
C HIS A 57 -8.74 8.25 3.69
N THR A 58 -8.01 7.14 3.70
CA THR A 58 -7.95 6.25 4.88
C THR A 58 -7.40 6.99 6.10
N ALA A 59 -6.30 7.73 5.93
CA ALA A 59 -5.71 8.52 7.00
C ALA A 59 -6.68 9.55 7.55
N ASN A 60 -7.28 10.36 6.68
CA ASN A 60 -8.22 11.41 7.09
C ASN A 60 -9.44 10.83 7.81
N SER A 61 -10.08 9.77 7.26
CA SER A 61 -11.24 9.14 7.90
C SER A 61 -10.91 8.54 9.28
N ALA A 62 -9.70 7.98 9.45
CA ALA A 62 -9.26 7.49 10.76
C ALA A 62 -8.96 8.64 11.73
N LEU A 63 -8.29 9.70 11.29
CA LEU A 63 -7.92 10.85 12.11
C LEU A 63 -9.12 11.70 12.51
N GLU A 64 -10.19 11.75 11.72
CA GLU A 64 -11.47 12.36 12.10
C GLU A 64 -12.06 11.71 13.35
N GLN A 65 -11.87 10.41 13.55
CA GLN A 65 -12.33 9.70 14.75
C GLN A 65 -11.51 10.07 15.99
N PHE A 66 -10.21 10.38 15.83
CA PHE A 66 -9.39 10.93 16.90
C PHE A 66 -9.92 12.31 17.34
N ALA A 67 -10.22 13.18 16.36
CA ALA A 67 -10.83 14.49 16.65
C ALA A 67 -12.16 14.34 17.38
N ALA A 68 -13.03 13.43 16.92
CA ALA A 68 -14.33 13.16 17.56
C ALA A 68 -14.18 12.64 19.00
N ALA A 69 -13.10 11.91 19.29
CA ALA A 69 -12.76 11.44 20.64
C ALA A 69 -12.03 12.49 21.49
N GLY A 70 -11.82 13.72 20.99
CA GLY A 70 -11.11 14.79 21.70
C GLY A 70 -9.60 14.55 21.84
N LEU A 71 -9.03 13.68 21.00
CA LEU A 71 -7.59 13.41 20.95
C LEU A 71 -6.87 14.40 20.03
N PRO A 72 -5.58 14.69 20.27
CA PRO A 72 -4.77 15.45 19.35
C PRO A 72 -4.69 14.77 17.97
N VAL A 73 -4.81 15.56 16.91
CA VAL A 73 -4.70 15.10 15.52
C VAL A 73 -3.47 15.74 14.89
N PRO A 74 -2.42 14.97 14.58
CA PRO A 74 -1.27 15.49 13.84
C PRO A 74 -1.67 15.91 12.43
N ILE A 75 -0.91 16.85 11.86
CA ILE A 75 -1.03 17.18 10.44
C ILE A 75 -0.60 15.97 9.64
N LEU A 76 -1.40 15.59 8.64
CA LEU A 76 -1.05 14.51 7.71
C LEU A 76 0.04 14.99 6.75
N GLU A 77 1.22 14.41 6.86
CA GLU A 77 2.34 14.61 5.94
C GLU A 77 2.21 13.63 4.77
N THR A 78 2.64 14.04 3.56
CA THR A 78 2.70 13.12 2.40
C THR A 78 4.13 12.84 1.99
N ASP A 79 4.43 11.58 1.66
CA ASP A 79 5.70 11.15 1.11
C ASP A 79 5.47 10.06 0.05
N SER A 80 5.78 10.38 -1.20
CA SER A 80 5.61 9.46 -2.35
C SER A 80 6.42 8.16 -2.22
N ALA A 81 7.41 8.11 -1.34
CA ALA A 81 8.11 6.87 -1.04
C ALA A 81 7.19 5.77 -0.52
N PHE A 82 6.07 6.13 0.10
CA PHE A 82 5.06 5.20 0.59
C PHE A 82 3.92 4.91 -0.40
N ASN A 83 4.05 5.35 -1.65
CA ASN A 83 3.13 4.94 -2.71
C ASN A 83 3.27 3.45 -3.01
N GLU A 84 2.17 2.83 -3.41
CA GLU A 84 2.21 1.50 -4.02
C GLU A 84 3.00 1.53 -5.32
N PHE A 85 3.56 0.40 -5.74
CA PHE A 85 4.08 0.26 -7.10
C PHE A 85 2.95 0.39 -8.12
N ASP A 86 3.28 0.80 -9.35
CA ASP A 86 2.31 0.90 -10.44
C ASP A 86 1.96 -0.51 -10.98
N ALA A 87 0.95 -1.12 -10.36
CA ALA A 87 0.49 -2.45 -10.72
C ALA A 87 0.03 -2.53 -12.19
N ASP A 88 -0.57 -1.46 -12.72
CA ASP A 88 -1.02 -1.41 -14.12
C ASP A 88 0.17 -1.36 -15.08
N ALA A 89 1.22 -0.62 -14.74
CA ALA A 89 2.45 -0.62 -15.52
C ALA A 89 3.13 -1.99 -15.51
N VAL A 90 3.18 -2.65 -14.33
CA VAL A 90 3.73 -4.01 -14.18
C VAL A 90 2.93 -5.01 -15.02
N ILE A 91 1.60 -4.97 -14.95
CA ILE A 91 0.72 -5.83 -15.76
C ILE A 91 0.97 -5.59 -17.24
N ARG A 92 0.92 -4.34 -17.72
CA ARG A 92 1.13 -4.02 -19.14
C ARG A 92 2.48 -4.47 -19.66
N ALA A 93 3.52 -4.36 -18.84
CA ALA A 93 4.87 -4.73 -19.24
C ALA A 93 5.08 -6.25 -19.32
N LEU A 94 4.52 -7.01 -18.36
CA LEU A 94 4.82 -8.43 -18.21
C LEU A 94 3.78 -9.36 -18.83
N LEU A 95 2.54 -8.91 -19.00
CA LEU A 95 1.45 -9.71 -19.57
C LEU A 95 1.78 -10.29 -20.95
N PRO A 96 2.36 -9.53 -21.93
CA PRO A 96 2.65 -10.08 -23.26
C PRO A 96 3.55 -11.34 -23.23
N ALA A 97 4.52 -11.38 -22.33
CA ALA A 97 5.42 -12.52 -22.15
C ALA A 97 4.75 -13.73 -21.48
N MET A 98 3.57 -13.54 -20.89
CA MET A 98 2.80 -14.62 -20.25
C MET A 98 1.79 -15.29 -21.18
N LEU A 99 1.31 -14.59 -22.20
CA LEU A 99 0.22 -15.07 -23.07
C LEU A 99 0.49 -16.42 -23.72
N PRO A 100 1.73 -16.83 -24.09
CA PRO A 100 1.99 -18.17 -24.58
C PRO A 100 1.66 -19.29 -23.59
N ASP A 101 1.86 -19.04 -22.27
CA ASP A 101 1.61 -20.00 -21.19
C ASP A 101 0.20 -19.84 -20.61
N GLU A 102 -0.33 -18.62 -20.60
CA GLU A 102 -1.61 -18.22 -20.02
C GLU A 102 -2.44 -17.44 -21.06
N PRO A 103 -2.97 -18.09 -22.10
CA PRO A 103 -3.65 -17.39 -23.21
C PRO A 103 -4.92 -16.64 -22.80
N GLU A 104 -5.57 -17.07 -21.72
CA GLU A 104 -6.79 -16.42 -21.19
C GLU A 104 -6.50 -15.25 -20.24
N ALA A 105 -5.22 -14.99 -19.92
CA ALA A 105 -4.85 -13.99 -18.90
C ALA A 105 -5.41 -12.59 -19.21
N LEU A 106 -5.44 -12.18 -20.49
CA LEU A 106 -5.97 -10.89 -20.88
C LEU A 106 -7.48 -10.76 -20.57
N ASP A 107 -8.25 -11.80 -20.87
CA ASP A 107 -9.70 -11.80 -20.64
C ASP A 107 -10.02 -11.88 -19.15
N ILE A 108 -9.24 -12.65 -18.38
CA ILE A 108 -9.33 -12.73 -16.93
C ILE A 108 -9.08 -11.34 -16.30
N LEU A 109 -8.04 -10.63 -16.73
CA LEU A 109 -7.72 -9.30 -16.23
C LEU A 109 -8.82 -8.27 -16.59
N ARG A 110 -9.36 -8.32 -17.80
CA ARG A 110 -10.48 -7.45 -18.22
C ARG A 110 -11.76 -7.70 -17.42
N ASN A 111 -12.00 -8.94 -16.99
CA ASN A 111 -13.19 -9.35 -16.27
C ASN A 111 -12.90 -9.61 -14.77
N ALA A 112 -11.93 -8.92 -14.20
CA ALA A 112 -11.43 -9.11 -12.84
C ALA A 112 -12.53 -9.04 -11.77
N ALA A 113 -13.52 -8.16 -11.96
CA ALA A 113 -14.63 -8.00 -11.02
C ALA A 113 -15.55 -9.23 -10.93
N GLN A 114 -15.72 -9.96 -12.06
CA GLN A 114 -16.58 -11.13 -12.14
C GLN A 114 -15.85 -12.43 -11.73
N ASN A 115 -14.52 -12.48 -11.89
CA ASN A 115 -13.73 -13.68 -11.61
C ASN A 115 -12.52 -13.39 -10.74
N ARG A 116 -12.78 -13.05 -9.49
CA ARG A 116 -11.77 -12.57 -8.54
C ARG A 116 -10.68 -13.59 -8.22
N ALA A 117 -11.03 -14.89 -8.18
CA ALA A 117 -10.05 -15.95 -7.88
C ALA A 117 -9.03 -16.10 -9.01
N GLU A 118 -9.50 -16.15 -10.26
CA GLU A 118 -8.61 -16.24 -11.43
C GLU A 118 -7.79 -14.96 -11.62
N PHE A 119 -8.38 -13.79 -11.37
CA PHE A 119 -7.64 -12.54 -11.35
C PHE A 119 -6.49 -12.60 -10.34
N GLN A 120 -6.73 -13.07 -9.12
CA GLN A 120 -5.68 -13.19 -8.11
C GLN A 120 -4.58 -14.16 -8.53
N ARG A 121 -4.94 -15.28 -9.17
CA ARG A 121 -3.97 -16.26 -9.70
C ARG A 121 -3.08 -15.62 -10.77
N ILE A 122 -3.66 -14.97 -11.78
CA ILE A 122 -2.91 -14.31 -12.86
C ILE A 122 -2.06 -13.17 -12.30
N PHE A 123 -2.62 -12.37 -11.41
CA PHE A 123 -1.88 -11.28 -10.78
C PHE A 123 -0.67 -11.81 -9.98
N ALA A 124 -0.83 -12.89 -9.24
CA ALA A 124 0.29 -13.51 -8.51
C ALA A 124 1.43 -13.95 -9.45
N LEU A 125 1.10 -14.56 -10.60
CA LEU A 125 2.09 -14.96 -11.62
C LEU A 125 2.83 -13.75 -12.22
N ILE A 126 2.12 -12.63 -12.43
CA ILE A 126 2.74 -11.37 -12.90
C ILE A 126 3.70 -10.83 -11.83
N ILE A 127 3.27 -10.78 -10.58
CA ILE A 127 4.11 -10.30 -9.47
C ILE A 127 5.33 -11.20 -9.28
N GLU A 128 5.20 -12.52 -9.41
CA GLU A 128 6.37 -13.41 -9.35
C GLU A 128 7.42 -13.10 -10.41
N ARG A 129 6.99 -12.79 -11.63
CA ARG A 129 7.90 -12.41 -12.72
C ARG A 129 8.57 -11.05 -12.45
N TRP A 130 7.81 -10.10 -11.91
CA TRP A 130 8.35 -8.80 -11.51
C TRP A 130 9.40 -8.94 -10.41
N LEU A 131 9.12 -9.73 -9.37
CA LEU A 131 10.06 -10.03 -8.29
C LEU A 131 11.32 -10.74 -8.78
N ALA A 132 11.21 -11.58 -9.79
CA ALA A 132 12.34 -12.31 -10.37
C ALA A 132 13.29 -11.40 -11.19
N GLY A 133 12.83 -10.20 -11.60
CA GLY A 133 13.63 -9.27 -12.42
C GLY A 133 14.01 -9.79 -13.81
N THR A 134 13.33 -10.85 -14.28
CA THR A 134 13.69 -11.55 -15.54
C THR A 134 13.33 -10.75 -16.79
N TYR A 135 12.50 -9.72 -16.64
CA TYR A 135 11.95 -8.93 -17.74
C TYR A 135 12.14 -7.44 -17.42
N ASP A 136 13.39 -6.98 -17.46
CA ASP A 136 13.68 -5.56 -17.33
C ASP A 136 13.07 -4.79 -18.49
N THR A 137 12.02 -4.06 -18.20
CA THR A 137 11.36 -3.15 -19.14
C THR A 137 11.82 -1.72 -18.87
N PRO A 138 12.45 -1.04 -19.82
CA PRO A 138 12.86 0.36 -19.64
C PRO A 138 11.69 1.22 -19.19
N GLY A 139 11.88 1.98 -18.10
CA GLY A 139 10.86 2.87 -17.53
C GLY A 139 9.90 2.22 -16.55
N LEU A 140 9.95 0.90 -16.35
CA LEU A 140 9.23 0.21 -15.30
C LEU A 140 10.03 0.26 -13.99
N GLU A 141 9.39 0.63 -12.88
CA GLU A 141 10.00 0.49 -11.57
C GLU A 141 10.25 -0.99 -11.27
N SER A 142 11.51 -1.38 -11.09
CA SER A 142 11.87 -2.75 -10.71
C SER A 142 11.56 -3.00 -9.22
N TRP A 143 11.44 -4.28 -8.83
CA TRP A 143 11.29 -4.63 -7.40
C TRP A 143 12.43 -4.04 -6.53
N PRO A 144 13.71 -4.16 -6.88
CA PRO A 144 14.77 -3.51 -6.12
C PRO A 144 14.60 -1.99 -6.03
N GLY A 145 14.24 -1.32 -7.12
CA GLY A 145 14.00 0.13 -7.13
C GLY A 145 12.82 0.55 -6.23
N PHE A 146 11.74 -0.25 -6.24
CA PHE A 146 10.62 -0.07 -5.33
C PHE A 146 11.05 -0.19 -3.86
N VAL A 147 11.81 -1.24 -3.53
CA VAL A 147 12.35 -1.46 -2.18
C VAL A 147 13.27 -0.32 -1.76
N GLU A 148 14.17 0.15 -2.63
CA GLU A 148 15.06 1.28 -2.37
C GLU A 148 14.28 2.57 -2.10
N ARG A 149 13.22 2.84 -2.88
CA ARG A 149 12.35 4.00 -2.67
C ARG A 149 11.66 3.96 -1.31
N VAL A 150 11.10 2.80 -0.95
CA VAL A 150 10.44 2.59 0.34
C VAL A 150 11.43 2.69 1.50
N GLN A 151 12.64 2.14 1.35
CA GLN A 151 13.72 2.24 2.33
C GLN A 151 14.14 3.70 2.56
N ALA A 152 14.24 4.49 1.50
CA ALA A 152 14.56 5.91 1.62
C ALA A 152 13.50 6.67 2.43
N GLY A 153 12.20 6.34 2.24
CA GLY A 153 11.13 6.88 3.07
C GLY A 153 11.25 6.48 4.54
N LEU A 154 11.51 5.21 4.81
CA LEU A 154 11.72 4.73 6.18
C LEU A 154 12.91 5.43 6.84
N ASN A 155 14.03 5.56 6.14
CA ASN A 155 15.22 6.23 6.67
C ASN A 155 14.93 7.68 7.04
N ARG A 156 14.19 8.44 6.21
CA ARG A 156 13.77 9.81 6.55
C ARG A 156 12.94 9.87 7.84
N ILE A 157 12.04 8.91 8.05
CA ILE A 157 11.29 8.83 9.30
C ILE A 157 12.24 8.59 10.48
N LEU A 158 13.15 7.61 10.36
CA LEU A 158 14.06 7.22 11.45
C LEU A 158 15.07 8.32 11.80
N GLU A 159 15.54 9.08 10.81
CA GLU A 159 16.46 10.21 11.01
C GLU A 159 15.81 11.39 11.75
N GLN A 160 14.49 11.57 11.58
CA GLN A 160 13.74 12.69 12.15
C GLN A 160 13.04 12.34 13.46
N ALA A 161 12.81 11.06 13.72
CA ALA A 161 12.08 10.58 14.89
C ALA A 161 12.99 10.46 16.11
N ASP A 162 12.45 10.79 17.28
CA ASP A 162 13.07 10.35 18.52
C ASP A 162 12.58 8.93 18.91
N ASN A 163 13.24 8.33 19.90
CA ASN A 163 12.99 6.95 20.32
C ASN A 163 11.72 6.78 21.20
N THR A 164 10.90 7.80 21.32
CA THR A 164 9.64 7.76 22.09
C THR A 164 8.41 7.97 21.23
N GLN A 165 8.57 8.52 20.02
CA GLN A 165 7.46 8.89 19.15
C GLN A 165 6.69 7.68 18.61
N LYS A 166 5.38 7.86 18.49
CA LYS A 166 4.48 6.96 17.77
C LYS A 166 4.11 7.60 16.44
N ILE A 167 4.46 6.92 15.36
CA ILE A 167 4.29 7.42 14.00
C ILE A 167 3.36 6.48 13.24
N ALA A 168 2.30 7.01 12.62
CA ALA A 168 1.44 6.25 11.72
C ALA A 168 1.86 6.49 10.28
N VAL A 169 1.92 5.41 9.47
CA VAL A 169 2.16 5.47 8.03
C VAL A 169 1.01 4.76 7.32
N PHE A 170 0.13 5.53 6.69
CA PHE A 170 -0.99 5.04 5.91
C PHE A 170 -0.53 4.76 4.47
N THR A 171 -0.53 3.50 4.08
CA THR A 171 0.09 3.07 2.83
C THR A 171 -0.65 1.88 2.20
N SER A 172 0.00 1.11 1.36
CA SER A 172 -0.55 0.00 0.59
C SER A 172 0.14 -1.32 0.90
N GLY A 173 -0.43 -2.42 0.41
CA GLY A 173 0.03 -3.78 0.72
C GLY A 173 1.45 -4.06 0.26
N GLY A 174 1.81 -3.68 -0.96
CA GLY A 174 3.16 -3.89 -1.49
C GLY A 174 4.21 -3.11 -0.72
N THR A 175 3.91 -1.85 -0.35
CA THR A 175 4.81 -1.03 0.47
C THR A 175 5.02 -1.65 1.86
N ILE A 176 3.96 -2.16 2.52
CA ILE A 176 4.09 -2.88 3.79
C ILE A 176 4.95 -4.13 3.62
N THR A 177 4.75 -4.88 2.52
CA THR A 177 5.56 -6.06 2.21
C THR A 177 7.03 -5.69 2.03
N ALA A 178 7.35 -4.61 1.31
CA ALA A 178 8.72 -4.13 1.15
C ALA A 178 9.34 -3.73 2.50
N LEU A 179 8.61 -3.03 3.37
CA LEU A 179 9.07 -2.69 4.73
C LEU A 179 9.33 -3.93 5.58
N LEU A 180 8.43 -4.91 5.54
CA LEU A 180 8.63 -6.17 6.26
C LEU A 180 9.84 -6.95 5.72
N HIS A 181 10.02 -7.01 4.39
CA HIS A 181 11.20 -7.60 3.77
C HIS A 181 12.49 -6.94 4.27
N LEU A 182 12.55 -5.61 4.32
CA LEU A 182 13.69 -4.85 4.83
C LEU A 182 14.00 -5.12 6.31
N ILE A 183 12.96 -5.16 7.15
CA ILE A 183 13.13 -5.26 8.62
C ILE A 183 13.40 -6.70 9.05
N THR A 184 12.76 -7.67 8.42
CA THR A 184 12.82 -9.08 8.85
C THR A 184 13.81 -9.91 8.04
N HIS A 185 14.33 -9.37 6.93
CA HIS A 185 15.17 -10.08 5.96
C HIS A 185 14.49 -11.32 5.35
N MET A 186 13.15 -11.39 5.40
CA MET A 186 12.41 -12.47 4.76
C MET A 186 12.47 -12.32 3.23
N PRO A 187 12.59 -13.43 2.48
CA PRO A 187 12.51 -13.37 1.02
C PRO A 187 11.20 -12.76 0.56
N ALA A 188 11.24 -11.97 -0.52
CA ALA A 188 10.02 -11.40 -1.12
C ALA A 188 9.09 -12.48 -1.70
N LYS A 189 9.63 -13.65 -2.00
CA LYS A 189 8.90 -14.87 -2.39
C LYS A 189 8.71 -15.76 -1.17
N GLN A 190 7.53 -15.74 -0.61
CA GLN A 190 6.98 -16.82 0.25
C GLN A 190 5.48 -16.85 0.11
#